data_8af2bc3524fef410a02f5115bbe0c161
#
_entry.id   8af2bc3524fef410a02f5115bbe0c161
#
_cell.length_a   1.000
_cell.length_b   1.000
_cell.length_c   1.000
_cell.angle_alpha   90.00
_cell.angle_beta   90.00
_cell.angle_gamma   90.00
#
_symmetry.space_group_name_H-M   'P 1'
#
loop_
_entity.id
_entity.type
_entity.pdbx_description
1 polymer ?
#
loop_
_entity_poly.entity_id
_entity_poly.type
_entity_poly.pdbx_seq_one_letter_code
_entity_poly.pdbx_strand_id
1 'polypeptide(L)'
;MNYINMLEKMYLSRFFETKLQKEFNEGNLYGTTHLSIGQEASHVGLCSALEKGDWIVPTHRCHGFNIASGSDMEAMFSEMLGSRHGLCKGLGGSMHMTDVSTYNLGSSAVVGSGVPIAGGAAFALKRQKKENIAVAIF
;
A
#
# COMPACT_ATOMS: atom_id res chain seq x y z
N MET A 1 -4.01 -21.14 -1.34
CA MET A 1 -4.20 -19.97 -0.43
C MET A 1 -3.75 -20.39 0.97
N ASN A 2 -2.88 -19.61 1.65
CA ASN A 2 -2.37 -19.94 2.97
C ASN A 2 -3.05 -19.03 4.02
N TYR A 3 -4.07 -19.53 4.71
CA TYR A 3 -4.86 -18.75 5.67
C TYR A 3 -4.05 -18.30 6.90
N ILE A 4 -3.03 -19.05 7.31
CA ILE A 4 -2.15 -18.66 8.43
C ILE A 4 -1.34 -17.43 8.04
N ASN A 5 -0.75 -17.42 6.85
CA ASN A 5 -0.02 -16.27 6.33
C ASN A 5 -0.94 -15.04 6.15
N MET A 6 -2.17 -15.26 5.69
CA MET A 6 -3.16 -14.16 5.61
C MET A 6 -3.45 -13.57 6.98
N LEU A 7 -3.69 -14.41 7.98
CA LEU A 7 -3.95 -13.96 9.36
C LEU A 7 -2.73 -13.20 9.93
N GLU A 8 -1.53 -13.71 9.71
CA GLU A 8 -0.30 -13.03 10.11
C GLU A 8 -0.19 -11.62 9.50
N LYS A 9 -0.43 -11.48 8.21
CA LYS A 9 -0.43 -10.18 7.52
C LYS A 9 -1.51 -9.23 8.06
N MET A 10 -2.68 -9.75 8.43
CA MET A 10 -3.74 -8.95 9.06
C MET A 10 -3.28 -8.42 10.44
N TYR A 11 -2.63 -9.26 11.25
CA TYR A 11 -2.07 -8.82 12.53
C TYR A 11 -0.94 -7.81 12.34
N LEU A 12 -0.02 -8.05 11.40
CA LEU A 12 1.06 -7.10 11.09
C LEU A 12 0.49 -5.73 10.68
N SER A 13 -0.53 -5.73 9.82
CA SER A 13 -1.22 -4.49 9.43
C SER A 13 -1.85 -3.79 10.63
N ARG A 14 -2.57 -4.51 11.49
CA ARG A 14 -3.18 -3.94 12.70
C ARG A 14 -2.13 -3.34 13.65
N PHE A 15 -1.04 -4.05 13.91
CA PHE A 15 0.02 -3.57 14.79
C PHE A 15 0.75 -2.36 14.22
N PHE A 16 1.04 -2.36 12.92
CA PHE A 16 1.64 -1.23 12.24
C PHE A 16 0.78 0.03 12.38
N GLU A 17 -0.51 -0.07 12.05
CA GLU A 17 -1.47 1.04 12.14
C GLU A 17 -1.65 1.55 13.58
N THR A 18 -1.72 0.62 14.54
CA THR A 18 -1.83 0.98 15.97
C THR A 18 -0.59 1.73 16.44
N LYS A 19 0.59 1.31 15.99
CA LYS A 19 1.84 2.00 16.28
C LYS A 19 1.88 3.39 15.66
N LEU A 20 1.46 3.52 14.40
CA LEU A 20 1.35 4.82 13.72
C LEU A 20 0.39 5.76 14.45
N GLN A 21 -0.76 5.26 14.89
CA GLN A 21 -1.72 6.06 15.65
C GLN A 21 -1.11 6.61 16.93
N LYS A 22 -0.34 5.78 17.64
CA LYS A 22 0.38 6.21 18.85
C LYS A 22 1.38 7.31 18.52
N GLU A 23 2.25 7.10 17.54
CA GLU A 23 3.27 8.09 17.16
C GLU A 23 2.65 9.41 16.66
N PHE A 24 1.53 9.32 15.95
CA PHE A 24 0.78 10.49 15.52
C PHE A 24 0.24 11.30 16.72
N ASN A 25 -0.36 10.61 17.69
CA ASN A 25 -0.90 11.25 18.90
C ASN A 25 0.19 11.88 19.78
N GLU A 26 1.40 11.34 19.74
CA GLU A 26 2.58 11.86 20.44
C GLU A 26 3.26 13.01 19.67
N GLY A 27 2.79 13.33 18.46
CA GLY A 27 3.34 14.41 17.63
C GLY A 27 4.65 14.05 16.90
N ASN A 28 4.98 12.79 16.81
CA ASN A 28 6.21 12.30 16.16
C ASN A 28 6.10 12.18 14.64
N LEU A 29 4.87 12.23 14.09
CA LEU A 29 4.64 12.12 12.64
C LEU A 29 4.24 13.46 12.05
N TYR A 30 4.67 13.71 10.82
CA TYR A 30 4.35 14.93 10.08
C TYR A 30 3.16 14.72 9.13
N GLY A 31 2.38 15.79 8.93
CA GLY A 31 1.28 15.79 7.98
C GLY A 31 0.06 15.03 8.49
N THR A 32 -0.77 14.61 7.55
CA THR A 32 -2.02 13.89 7.82
C THR A 32 -1.81 12.39 7.69
N THR A 33 -2.19 11.63 8.71
CA THR A 33 -2.10 10.16 8.70
C THR A 33 -3.49 9.55 8.51
N HIS A 34 -3.64 8.71 7.49
CA HIS A 34 -4.90 8.04 7.17
C HIS A 34 -4.78 6.55 7.47
N LEU A 35 -5.24 6.16 8.65
CA LEU A 35 -5.20 4.78 9.10
C LEU A 35 -6.24 3.92 8.38
N SER A 36 -5.93 2.64 8.21
CA SER A 36 -6.79 1.61 7.63
C SER A 36 -7.21 0.53 8.63
N ILE A 37 -7.21 0.86 9.93
CA ILE A 37 -7.67 -0.04 10.99
C ILE A 37 -9.10 -0.51 10.70
N GLY A 38 -9.32 -1.83 10.74
CA GLY A 38 -10.61 -2.45 10.42
C GLY A 38 -10.73 -2.90 8.96
N GLN A 39 -9.78 -2.57 8.09
CA GLN A 39 -9.78 -2.93 6.68
C GLN A 39 -8.80 -4.08 6.34
N GLU A 40 -8.22 -4.73 7.33
CA GLU A 40 -7.15 -5.74 7.17
C GLU A 40 -7.58 -6.88 6.24
N ALA A 41 -8.81 -7.36 6.40
CA ALA A 41 -9.33 -8.46 5.58
C ALA A 41 -9.44 -8.07 4.10
N SER A 42 -9.82 -6.83 3.80
CA SER A 42 -9.92 -6.33 2.43
C SER A 42 -8.55 -6.25 1.77
N HIS A 43 -7.55 -5.70 2.48
CA HIS A 43 -6.19 -5.55 1.97
C HIS A 43 -5.55 -6.90 1.72
N VAL A 44 -5.57 -7.78 2.73
CA VAL A 44 -4.93 -9.09 2.65
C VAL A 44 -5.69 -10.01 1.69
N GLY A 45 -7.03 -9.97 1.71
CA GLY A 45 -7.87 -10.76 0.81
C GLY A 45 -7.59 -10.45 -0.65
N LEU A 46 -7.58 -9.15 -1.03
CA LEU A 46 -7.26 -8.73 -2.39
C LEU A 46 -5.85 -9.18 -2.78
N CYS A 47 -4.83 -8.79 -2.01
CA CYS A 47 -3.43 -9.09 -2.35
C CYS A 47 -3.14 -10.59 -2.41
N SER A 48 -3.88 -11.42 -1.64
CA SER A 48 -3.73 -12.88 -1.68
C SER A 48 -4.32 -13.54 -2.94
N ALA A 49 -5.17 -12.82 -3.67
CA ALA A 49 -5.75 -13.27 -4.92
C ALA A 49 -4.93 -12.86 -6.15
N LEU A 50 -3.94 -11.99 -5.97
CA LEU A 50 -3.10 -11.50 -7.06
C LEU A 50 -1.92 -12.44 -7.31
N GLU A 51 -1.47 -12.46 -8.56
CA GLU A 51 -0.29 -13.17 -8.99
C GLU A 51 0.93 -12.23 -9.08
N LYS A 52 2.11 -12.82 -9.09
CA LYS A 52 3.34 -12.03 -9.25
C LYS A 52 3.33 -11.30 -10.60
N GLY A 53 3.44 -9.98 -10.55
CA GLY A 53 3.40 -9.13 -11.74
C GLY A 53 2.08 -8.41 -11.94
N ASP A 54 1.04 -8.72 -11.13
CA ASP A 54 -0.18 -7.95 -11.08
C ASP A 54 0.05 -6.63 -10.34
N TRP A 55 -0.45 -5.55 -10.90
CA TRP A 55 -0.25 -4.22 -10.35
C TRP A 55 -1.44 -3.75 -9.53
N ILE A 56 -1.17 -3.05 -8.44
CA ILE A 56 -2.19 -2.39 -7.64
C ILE A 56 -1.99 -0.87 -7.62
N VAL A 57 -3.11 -0.15 -7.54
CA VAL A 57 -3.16 1.29 -7.31
C VAL A 57 -4.12 1.53 -6.14
N PRO A 58 -3.60 1.58 -4.90
CA PRO A 58 -4.42 1.76 -3.70
C PRO A 58 -4.99 3.17 -3.54
N THR A 59 -5.93 3.31 -2.60
CA THR A 59 -6.39 4.60 -2.09
C THR A 59 -5.36 5.24 -1.16
N HIS A 60 -5.67 6.42 -0.65
CA HIS A 60 -4.92 7.11 0.42
C HIS A 60 -4.80 6.31 1.74
N ARG A 61 -5.56 5.21 1.93
CA ARG A 61 -5.45 4.27 3.06
C ARG A 61 -4.69 3.02 2.62
N CYS A 62 -3.43 3.24 2.20
CA CYS A 62 -2.64 2.26 1.47
C CYS A 62 -1.77 1.35 2.33
N HIS A 63 -1.60 1.65 3.63
CA HIS A 63 -0.61 0.95 4.46
C HIS A 63 -0.83 -0.57 4.46
N GLY A 64 -2.09 -1.00 4.68
CA GLY A 64 -2.42 -2.43 4.66
C GLY A 64 -2.18 -3.11 3.32
N PHE A 65 -2.37 -2.40 2.19
CA PHE A 65 -2.03 -2.91 0.86
C PHE A 65 -0.52 -3.08 0.68
N ASN A 66 0.28 -2.09 1.12
CA ASN A 66 1.74 -2.20 1.08
C ASN A 66 2.24 -3.40 1.90
N ILE A 67 1.75 -3.57 3.14
CA ILE A 67 2.09 -4.72 3.98
C ILE A 67 1.66 -6.04 3.34
N ALA A 68 0.42 -6.10 2.83
CA ALA A 68 -0.11 -7.30 2.20
C ALA A 68 0.65 -7.68 0.92
N SER A 69 1.13 -6.70 0.15
CA SER A 69 1.97 -6.88 -1.04
C SER A 69 3.41 -7.26 -0.70
N GLY A 70 3.86 -7.04 0.53
CA GLY A 70 5.20 -7.41 0.99
C GLY A 70 6.21 -6.27 1.00
N SER A 71 5.76 -5.02 1.05
CA SER A 71 6.65 -3.87 1.25
C SER A 71 7.36 -3.94 2.60
N ASP A 72 8.58 -3.43 2.65
CA ASP A 72 9.38 -3.37 3.86
C ASP A 72 8.76 -2.40 4.88
N MET A 73 8.36 -2.93 6.03
CA MET A 73 7.68 -2.16 7.08
C MET A 73 8.58 -1.12 7.75
N GLU A 74 9.90 -1.36 7.80
CA GLU A 74 10.86 -0.39 8.31
C GLU A 74 10.96 0.80 7.36
N ALA A 75 11.03 0.54 6.06
CA ALA A 75 11.02 1.59 5.04
C ALA A 75 9.67 2.34 5.02
N MET A 76 8.53 1.64 5.21
CA MET A 76 7.22 2.28 5.36
C MET A 76 7.18 3.20 6.57
N PHE A 77 7.66 2.74 7.72
CA PHE A 77 7.68 3.55 8.94
C PHE A 77 8.63 4.74 8.82
N SER A 78 9.78 4.53 8.18
CA SER A 78 10.74 5.59 7.84
C SER A 78 10.12 6.65 6.94
N GLU A 79 9.26 6.25 6.00
CA GLU A 79 8.49 7.18 5.16
C GLU A 79 7.57 8.07 6.00
N MET A 80 6.88 7.50 6.99
CA MET A 80 6.00 8.24 7.90
C MET A 80 6.75 9.26 8.76
N LEU A 81 8.01 9.00 9.07
CA LEU A 81 8.90 9.90 9.78
C LEU A 81 9.56 10.96 8.87
N GLY A 82 9.25 10.99 7.58
CA GLY A 82 9.87 11.91 6.61
C GLY A 82 11.36 11.59 6.33
N SER A 83 11.79 10.35 6.60
CA SER A 83 13.17 9.94 6.42
C SER A 83 13.49 9.63 4.95
N ARG A 84 14.72 10.00 4.52
CA ARG A 84 15.24 9.60 3.19
C ARG A 84 15.36 8.08 2.99
N HIS A 85 15.26 7.29 4.05
CA HIS A 85 15.27 5.82 4.01
C HIS A 85 13.87 5.23 3.80
N GLY A 86 12.82 6.08 3.73
CA GLY A 86 11.47 5.67 3.41
C GLY A 86 11.29 5.23 1.96
N LEU A 87 10.20 4.52 1.68
CA LEU A 87 9.84 4.00 0.35
C LEU A 87 9.87 5.08 -0.75
N CYS A 88 9.41 6.28 -0.41
CA CYS A 88 9.40 7.46 -1.28
C CYS A 88 10.38 8.55 -0.81
N LYS A 89 11.44 8.16 -0.11
CA LYS A 89 12.49 9.06 0.43
C LYS A 89 11.95 10.13 1.38
N GLY A 90 10.85 9.83 2.09
CA GLY A 90 10.20 10.74 3.02
C GLY A 90 9.31 11.80 2.37
N LEU A 91 9.04 11.71 1.08
CA LEU A 91 8.26 12.71 0.32
C LEU A 91 6.79 12.33 0.15
N GLY A 92 6.45 11.05 0.25
CA GLY A 92 5.09 10.55 0.06
C GLY A 92 4.22 10.62 1.31
N GLY A 93 4.81 10.34 2.47
CA GLY A 93 4.09 10.23 3.74
C GLY A 93 2.99 9.17 3.69
N SER A 94 1.94 9.33 4.52
CA SER A 94 0.86 8.35 4.67
C SER A 94 0.10 8.06 3.37
N MET A 95 -0.18 9.06 2.55
CA MET A 95 -1.16 8.97 1.47
C MET A 95 -0.57 8.67 0.09
N HIS A 96 0.75 8.72 -0.06
CA HIS A 96 1.41 8.66 -1.37
C HIS A 96 2.54 7.62 -1.41
N MET A 97 2.40 6.54 -0.62
CA MET A 97 3.38 5.46 -0.65
C MET A 97 3.35 4.71 -1.97
N THR A 98 4.52 4.50 -2.52
CA THR A 98 4.76 3.75 -3.75
C THR A 98 5.83 2.72 -3.51
N ASP A 99 5.62 1.50 -3.96
CA ASP A 99 6.63 0.44 -3.93
C ASP A 99 6.55 -0.42 -5.19
N VAL A 100 7.29 0.00 -6.20
CA VAL A 100 7.31 -0.68 -7.51
C VAL A 100 7.87 -2.10 -7.41
N SER A 101 8.69 -2.39 -6.39
CA SER A 101 9.26 -3.73 -6.18
C SER A 101 8.21 -4.75 -5.80
N THR A 102 7.11 -4.30 -5.19
CA THR A 102 5.95 -5.13 -4.83
C THR A 102 4.75 -4.93 -5.77
N TYR A 103 5.00 -4.33 -6.94
CA TYR A 103 3.97 -4.02 -7.95
C TYR A 103 2.89 -3.03 -7.48
N ASN A 104 3.21 -2.19 -6.49
CA ASN A 104 2.37 -1.09 -6.07
C ASN A 104 2.79 0.20 -6.80
N LEU A 105 1.92 0.68 -7.70
CA LEU A 105 2.16 1.90 -8.50
C LEU A 105 1.99 3.19 -7.72
N GLY A 106 1.55 3.09 -6.47
CA GLY A 106 1.39 4.22 -5.58
C GLY A 106 -0.05 4.57 -5.29
N SER A 107 -0.22 5.26 -4.19
CA SER A 107 -1.50 5.76 -3.68
C SER A 107 -1.62 7.27 -3.86
N SER A 108 -2.83 7.78 -3.78
CA SER A 108 -3.10 9.21 -3.95
C SER A 108 -4.20 9.69 -3.01
N ALA A 109 -4.01 10.92 -2.50
CA ALA A 109 -5.05 11.63 -1.75
C ALA A 109 -6.25 12.03 -2.63
N VAL A 110 -6.07 12.10 -3.95
CA VAL A 110 -7.16 12.40 -4.89
C VAL A 110 -7.96 11.12 -5.12
N VAL A 111 -9.12 11.04 -4.48
CA VAL A 111 -10.01 9.86 -4.56
C VAL A 111 -10.43 9.62 -6.02
N GLY A 112 -10.31 8.36 -6.47
CA GLY A 112 -10.63 7.97 -7.83
C GLY A 112 -9.49 8.15 -8.84
N SER A 113 -8.41 8.86 -8.51
CA SER A 113 -7.27 9.04 -9.44
C SER A 113 -6.54 7.74 -9.77
N GLY A 114 -6.68 6.71 -8.93
CA GLY A 114 -6.14 5.37 -9.19
C GLY A 114 -6.73 4.70 -10.42
N VAL A 115 -7.97 5.01 -10.79
CA VAL A 115 -8.65 4.36 -11.93
C VAL A 115 -7.94 4.61 -13.26
N PRO A 116 -7.67 5.87 -13.68
CA PRO A 116 -6.92 6.10 -14.92
C PRO A 116 -5.47 5.61 -14.85
N ILE A 117 -4.82 5.62 -13.67
CA ILE A 117 -3.46 5.09 -13.49
C ILE A 117 -3.46 3.57 -13.74
N ALA A 118 -4.38 2.83 -13.12
CA ALA A 118 -4.52 1.40 -13.34
C ALA A 118 -4.90 1.08 -14.80
N GLY A 119 -5.74 1.92 -15.43
CA GLY A 119 -6.05 1.81 -16.85
C GLY A 119 -4.82 1.93 -17.73
N GLY A 120 -3.93 2.88 -17.44
CA GLY A 120 -2.64 3.04 -18.12
C GLY A 120 -1.72 1.82 -17.93
N ALA A 121 -1.65 1.30 -16.70
CA ALA A 121 -0.89 0.08 -16.40
C ALA A 121 -1.43 -1.15 -17.14
N ALA A 122 -2.75 -1.35 -17.12
CA ALA A 122 -3.40 -2.43 -17.86
C ALA A 122 -3.15 -2.33 -19.38
N PHE A 123 -3.22 -1.12 -19.94
CA PHE A 123 -2.89 -0.88 -21.33
C PHE A 123 -1.42 -1.27 -21.64
N ALA A 124 -0.49 -0.88 -20.77
CA ALA A 124 0.93 -1.22 -20.93
C ALA A 124 1.15 -2.75 -20.86
N LEU A 125 0.53 -3.46 -19.92
CA LEU A 125 0.57 -4.91 -19.81
C LEU A 125 0.05 -5.56 -21.10
N LYS A 126 -1.09 -5.12 -21.60
CA LYS A 126 -1.68 -5.62 -22.86
C LYS A 126 -0.75 -5.40 -24.07
N ARG A 127 -0.11 -4.22 -24.16
CA ARG A 127 0.85 -3.93 -25.22
C ARG A 127 2.10 -4.83 -25.14
N GLN A 128 2.51 -5.19 -23.93
CA GLN A 128 3.63 -6.11 -23.67
C GLN A 128 3.24 -7.58 -23.81
N LYS A 129 1.97 -7.89 -24.12
CA LYS A 129 1.41 -9.26 -24.23
C LYS A 129 1.58 -10.06 -22.92
N LYS A 130 1.45 -9.38 -21.78
CA LYS A 130 1.44 -10.01 -20.45
C LYS A 130 0.01 -10.35 -20.05
N GLU A 131 -0.14 -11.48 -19.36
CA GLU A 131 -1.44 -11.96 -18.83
C GLU A 131 -1.79 -11.29 -17.49
N ASN A 132 -0.86 -10.55 -16.90
CA ASN A 132 -1.06 -9.83 -15.63
C ASN A 132 -2.13 -8.76 -15.73
N ILE A 133 -2.71 -8.43 -14.59
CA ILE A 133 -3.76 -7.41 -14.46
C ILE A 133 -3.28 -6.17 -13.69
N ALA A 134 -4.04 -5.10 -13.79
CA ALA A 134 -3.88 -3.92 -12.94
C ALA A 134 -5.19 -3.64 -12.22
N VAL A 135 -5.13 -3.51 -10.89
CA VAL A 135 -6.29 -3.35 -10.02
C VAL A 135 -6.31 -1.94 -9.45
N ALA A 136 -7.36 -1.18 -9.73
CA ALA A 136 -7.64 0.09 -9.05
C ALA A 136 -8.50 -0.17 -7.81
N ILE A 137 -8.12 0.42 -6.68
CA ILE A 137 -8.89 0.42 -5.44
C ILE A 137 -9.36 1.87 -5.19
N PHE A 138 -10.69 2.05 -4.96
CA PHE A 138 -11.31 3.37 -4.79
C PHE A 138 -12.53 3.32 -3.89
#